data_764cc49736cf37de615187269f82e6ac
#
_entry.id   764cc49736cf37de615187269f82e6ac
#
_cell.length_a   1.000
_cell.length_b   1.000
_cell.length_c   1.000
_cell.angle_alpha   90.00
_cell.angle_beta   90.00
_cell.angle_gamma   90.00
#
_symmetry.space_group_name_H-M   'P 1'
#
loop_
_entity.id
_entity.type
_entity.pdbx_description
1 polymer ?
#
loop_
_entity_poly.entity_id
_entity_poly.type
_entity_poly.pdbx_seq_one_letter_code
_entity_poly.pdbx_strand_id
1 'polypeptide(L)' 'MLPDHFTPVPLDKSYRLLNHGPTVIVSAQHAGERNAMSAAWACALDFAPPKISVVLDKATRTRALIEGSGLFALQLPTVP' A
#
# COMPACT_ATOMS: atom_id res chain seq x y z
N MET A 1 -6.64 -2.85 15.24
CA MET A 1 -6.22 -1.64 15.96
C MET A 1 -4.97 -1.06 15.31
N LEU A 2 -4.94 0.24 15.11
CA LEU A 2 -3.75 0.92 14.56
C LEU A 2 -2.78 1.27 15.68
N PRO A 3 -1.45 1.18 15.42
CA PRO A 3 -0.45 1.71 16.35
C PRO A 3 -0.64 3.20 16.59
N ASP A 4 -0.15 3.69 17.73
CA ASP A 4 -0.35 5.09 18.14
C ASP A 4 0.20 6.10 17.13
N HIS A 5 1.26 5.74 16.39
CA HIS A 5 1.87 6.64 15.40
C HIS A 5 1.14 6.65 14.05
N PHE A 6 0.05 5.90 13.92
CA PHE A 6 -0.76 5.90 12.71
C PHE A 6 -1.96 6.81 12.91
N THR A 7 -2.32 7.55 11.89
CA THR A 7 -3.48 8.44 11.89
C THR A 7 -4.56 7.85 11.01
N PRO A 8 -5.78 7.62 11.53
CA PRO A 8 -6.89 7.15 10.69
C PRO A 8 -7.26 8.18 9.63
N VAL A 9 -7.61 7.70 8.44
CA VAL A 9 -8.03 8.55 7.33
C VAL A 9 -9.38 8.03 6.81
N PRO A 10 -10.38 8.91 6.60
CA PRO A 10 -11.65 8.49 6.01
C PRO A 10 -11.41 7.82 4.66
N LEU A 11 -12.07 6.67 4.42
CA LEU A 11 -11.83 5.89 3.20
C LEU A 11 -12.13 6.69 1.92
N ASP A 12 -13.19 7.48 1.91
CA ASP A 12 -13.58 8.24 0.74
C ASP A 12 -12.62 9.40 0.42
N LYS A 13 -11.69 9.71 1.34
CA LYS A 13 -10.69 10.76 1.16
C LYS A 13 -9.27 10.20 1.05
N SER A 14 -9.10 8.89 1.14
CA SER A 14 -7.76 8.28 1.11
C SER A 14 -7.04 8.50 -0.22
N TYR A 15 -7.77 8.68 -1.34
CA TYR A 15 -7.17 8.95 -2.64
C TYR A 15 -6.28 10.21 -2.63
N ARG A 16 -6.56 11.16 -1.74
CA ARG A 16 -5.80 12.41 -1.64
C ARG A 16 -4.34 12.17 -1.24
N LEU A 17 -4.07 11.07 -0.54
CA LEU A 17 -2.72 10.72 -0.12
C LEU A 17 -1.86 10.27 -1.30
N LEU A 18 -2.47 9.83 -2.40
CA LEU A 18 -1.76 9.29 -3.57
C LEU A 18 -1.76 10.23 -4.77
N ASN A 19 -2.57 11.30 -4.74
CA ASN A 19 -2.72 12.18 -5.91
C ASN A 19 -1.43 12.88 -6.33
N HIS A 20 -0.52 13.13 -5.39
CA HIS A 20 0.74 13.82 -5.72
C HIS A 20 1.88 12.85 -6.07
N GLY A 21 1.62 11.56 -6.16
CA GLY A 21 2.61 10.58 -6.57
C GLY A 21 3.70 10.28 -5.54
N PRO A 22 3.36 10.08 -4.26
CA PRO A 22 4.37 9.84 -3.23
C PRO A 22 5.01 8.46 -3.40
N THR A 23 6.21 8.29 -2.84
CA THR A 23 6.78 6.96 -2.63
C THR A 23 6.04 6.32 -1.46
N VAL A 24 5.59 5.09 -1.66
CA VAL A 24 4.83 4.35 -0.65
C VAL A 24 5.58 3.09 -0.24
N ILE A 25 5.17 2.50 0.88
CA ILE A 25 5.66 1.20 1.32
C ILE A 25 4.54 0.19 1.09
N VAL A 26 4.84 -0.83 0.29
CA VAL A 26 3.92 -1.95 0.05
C VAL A 26 4.41 -3.13 0.87
N SER A 27 3.53 -3.70 1.67
CA SER A 27 3.86 -4.87 2.49
C SER A 27 2.85 -5.96 2.27
N ALA A 28 3.28 -7.21 2.43
CA ALA A 28 2.44 -8.38 2.24
C ALA A 28 2.91 -9.53 3.11
N GLN A 29 1.99 -10.46 3.36
CA GLN A 29 2.27 -11.65 4.15
C GLN A 29 1.53 -12.84 3.52
N HIS A 30 2.21 -13.99 3.49
CA HIS A 30 1.60 -15.24 3.01
C HIS A 30 2.36 -16.41 3.63
N ALA A 31 1.62 -17.39 4.15
CA ALA A 31 2.18 -18.63 4.68
C ALA A 31 3.29 -18.40 5.71
N GLY A 32 3.13 -17.41 6.57
CA GLY A 32 4.09 -17.10 7.62
C GLY A 32 5.27 -16.24 7.19
N GLU A 33 5.36 -15.90 5.91
CA GLU A 33 6.42 -15.03 5.39
C GLU A 33 5.90 -13.62 5.22
N ARG A 34 6.72 -12.61 5.56
CA ARG A 34 6.40 -11.20 5.41
C ARG A 34 7.49 -10.47 4.65
N ASN A 35 7.11 -9.47 3.89
CA ASN A 35 8.05 -8.62 3.17
C ASN A 35 7.46 -7.25 2.94
N ALA A 36 8.33 -6.26 2.77
CA ALA A 36 7.92 -4.89 2.48
C ALA A 36 8.91 -4.29 1.48
N MET A 37 8.40 -3.39 0.61
CA MET A 37 9.24 -2.71 -0.37
C MET A 37 8.75 -1.30 -0.59
N SER A 38 9.62 -0.40 -1.03
CA SER A 38 9.21 0.92 -1.47
C SER A 38 8.72 0.84 -2.90
N ALA A 39 7.72 1.67 -3.24
CA ALA A 39 7.17 1.73 -4.57
C ALA A 39 6.78 3.18 -4.88
N ALA A 40 7.09 3.64 -6.09
CA ALA A 40 6.74 4.99 -6.51
C ALA A 40 5.60 4.98 -7.55
N TRP A 41 5.32 3.84 -8.15
CA TRP A 41 4.30 3.73 -9.19
C TRP A 41 2.98 3.26 -8.57
N ALA A 42 2.41 4.11 -7.71
CA ALA A 42 1.11 3.89 -7.10
C ALA A 42 0.17 5.01 -7.52
N CYS A 43 -1.08 4.67 -7.73
CA CYS A 43 -2.06 5.63 -8.24
C CYS A 43 -3.44 5.36 -7.64
N ALA A 44 -4.16 6.41 -7.30
CA ALA A 44 -5.56 6.30 -6.90
C ALA A 44 -6.41 6.14 -8.16
N LEU A 45 -7.32 5.17 -8.15
CA LEU A 45 -8.21 4.89 -9.27
C LEU A 45 -9.64 5.36 -9.02
N ASP A 46 -10.10 5.31 -7.78
CA ASP A 46 -11.47 5.68 -7.42
C ASP A 46 -11.50 6.08 -5.95
N PHE A 47 -12.52 6.80 -5.55
CA PHE A 47 -12.63 7.29 -4.18
C PHE A 47 -13.83 6.72 -3.41
N ALA A 48 -14.85 6.22 -4.07
CA ALA A 48 -16.05 5.69 -3.41
C ALA A 48 -16.64 4.49 -4.18
N PRO A 49 -16.25 3.25 -3.93
CA PRO A 49 -15.24 2.82 -2.93
C PRO A 49 -13.83 3.15 -3.36
N PRO A 50 -12.91 3.34 -2.40
CA PRO A 50 -11.53 3.64 -2.75
C PRO A 50 -10.87 2.45 -3.44
N LYS A 51 -10.18 2.74 -4.55
CA LYS A 51 -9.42 1.75 -5.31
C LYS A 51 -8.08 2.36 -5.66
N ILE A 52 -7.05 1.52 -5.66
CA ILE A 52 -5.70 1.95 -6.00
C ILE A 52 -5.06 0.95 -6.93
N SER A 53 -4.04 1.40 -7.65
CA SER A 53 -3.17 0.53 -8.42
C SER A 53 -1.73 0.73 -7.97
N VAL A 54 -0.97 -0.34 -7.96
CA VAL A 54 0.46 -0.32 -7.66
C VAL A 54 1.15 -1.22 -8.67
N VAL A 55 2.20 -0.71 -9.29
CA VAL A 55 2.99 -1.49 -10.23
C VAL A 55 4.16 -2.12 -9.49
N LEU A 56 4.23 -3.45 -9.49
CA LEU A 56 5.29 -4.21 -8.86
C LEU A 56 5.93 -5.14 -9.89
N ASP A 57 7.27 -5.15 -9.91
CA ASP A 57 7.99 -6.05 -10.79
C ASP A 57 7.69 -7.51 -10.42
N LYS A 58 7.55 -8.37 -11.42
CA LYS A 58 7.25 -9.79 -11.22
C LYS A 58 8.31 -10.51 -10.40
N ALA A 59 9.54 -10.01 -10.42
CA ALA A 59 10.65 -10.62 -9.69
C ALA A 59 10.67 -10.26 -8.20
N THR A 60 9.82 -9.36 -7.74
CA THR A 60 9.83 -8.94 -6.34
C THR A 60 9.20 -10.00 -5.45
N ARG A 61 9.78 -10.17 -4.25
CA ARG A 61 9.23 -11.10 -3.27
C ARG A 61 7.87 -10.65 -2.75
N THR A 62 7.70 -9.33 -2.56
CA THR A 62 6.43 -8.78 -2.11
C THR A 62 5.29 -9.13 -3.06
N ARG A 63 5.52 -9.04 -4.37
CA ARG A 63 4.49 -9.40 -5.34
C ARG A 63 4.08 -10.87 -5.23
N ALA A 64 5.05 -11.77 -5.04
CA ALA A 64 4.74 -13.19 -4.88
C ALA A 64 3.86 -13.42 -3.66
N LEU A 65 4.11 -12.71 -2.56
CA LEU A 65 3.30 -12.82 -1.35
C LEU A 65 1.89 -12.28 -1.57
N ILE A 66 1.74 -11.19 -2.32
CA ILE A 66 0.42 -10.64 -2.65
C ILE A 66 -0.37 -11.63 -3.51
N GLU A 67 0.25 -12.24 -4.50
CA GLU A 67 -0.43 -13.21 -5.36
C GLU A 67 -0.89 -14.41 -4.56
N GLY A 68 -0.12 -14.84 -3.56
CA GLY A 68 -0.50 -15.97 -2.71
C GLY A 68 -1.62 -15.64 -1.73
N SER A 69 -1.57 -14.48 -1.08
CA SER A 69 -2.53 -14.11 -0.04
C SER A 69 -3.75 -13.35 -0.57
N GLY A 70 -3.61 -12.66 -1.70
CA GLY A 70 -4.65 -11.78 -2.24
C GLY A 70 -4.78 -10.46 -1.51
N LEU A 71 -3.85 -10.12 -0.62
CA LEU A 71 -3.93 -8.93 0.22
C LEU A 71 -2.58 -8.22 0.28
N PHE A 72 -2.61 -6.90 0.42
CA PHE A 72 -1.42 -6.11 0.70
C PHE A 72 -1.79 -4.88 1.51
N ALA A 73 -0.80 -4.28 2.18
CA ALA A 73 -0.95 -3.03 2.89
C ALA A 73 -0.11 -1.95 2.20
N LEU A 74 -0.64 -0.74 2.17
CA LEU A 74 0.03 0.42 1.59
C LEU A 74 0.22 1.46 2.67
N GLN A 75 1.45 1.93 2.85
CA GLN A 75 1.80 2.92 3.86
C GLN A 75 2.47 4.11 3.21
N LEU A 76 2.14 5.32 3.69
CA LEU A 76 2.78 6.54 3.25
C LEU A 76 3.68 7.05 4.36
N PRO A 77 5.00 6.89 4.24
CA PRO A 77 5.91 7.39 5.27
C PRO A 77 5.92 8.91 5.27
N THR A 78 6.01 9.49 6.46
CA THR A 78 6.11 10.94 6.63
C THR A 78 7.38 11.27 7.40
N VAL A 79 7.85 12.51 7.22
CA VAL A 79 8.98 12.99 8.00
C VAL A 79 8.45 13.46 9.35
N PRO A 80 9.06 13.02 10.47
CA PRO A 80 8.61 13.42 11.79
C PRO A 80 8.73 14.94 12.02
#